data_29e65f1f2316d56dce79ae71a0d9ef65
#
_entry.id   29e65f1f2316d56dce79ae71a0d9ef65
#
_cell.length_a   1.000
_cell.length_b   1.000
_cell.length_c   1.000
_cell.angle_alpha   90.00
_cell.angle_beta   90.00
_cell.angle_gamma   90.00
#
_symmetry.space_group_name_H-M   'P 1'
#
loop_
_entity.id
_entity.type
_entity.pdbx_description
1 polymer ?
#
loop_
_entity_poly.entity_id
_entity_poly.type
_entity_poly.pdbx_seq_one_letter_code
_entity_poly.pdbx_strand_id
1 'polypeptide(L)'
;MTKLQRRTFLKQAAALSAFTILSPRIVFGTQANSAVRIGIIGCGSRGTAVLTSMLQHTNTGIVAMADLFSDQLQRAGTAFNQLNAAKKFPAIKTSNIYQGSKAYLRLIENKDVDAVLISSPAYTHPEFLESAVAAGKHVYCEKPVATDVAGCNRIVKAGEKASKQSVVIGFQIRHASPYVGMVKKIQEGAIGEVVNGQLYYLSSATRVLDLKNVSDDEFRIRNHYLFRALCGDIILDQAIHMIDVCNWTLQGHPVQALGTGGNKSAYNIGDAWTNYQIAYQYPGNVNVTVHATKVGPQFGDVCCRFLGTKGFAEAHYSGGVFIKGENPWDSGIAKGDSKLTPEQQAAGIFDSSLHDADPNKEKSFIDSIVSGKYLNETRSGADSTLAAILGRESALQKKEMNWEELIASNQKLDPKLDLTKFDKV
;
A
#
# COMPACT_ATOMS: atom_id res chain seq x y z
N MET A 1 -49.83 20.00 32.91
CA MET A 1 -48.97 18.88 32.46
C MET A 1 -48.87 17.84 33.56
N THR A 2 -49.41 16.66 33.32
CA THR A 2 -49.49 15.59 34.30
C THR A 2 -48.13 14.90 34.51
N LYS A 3 -47.91 14.32 35.69
CA LYS A 3 -46.66 13.61 36.07
C LYS A 3 -46.24 12.53 35.09
N LEU A 4 -47.15 12.00 34.30
CA LEU A 4 -46.89 11.00 33.23
C LEU A 4 -46.14 11.60 32.02
N GLN A 5 -46.41 12.83 31.63
CA GLN A 5 -45.75 13.47 30.48
C GLN A 5 -44.28 13.82 30.74
N ARG A 6 -43.93 14.16 32.00
CA ARG A 6 -42.54 14.41 32.38
C ARG A 6 -41.65 13.15 32.33
N ARG A 7 -42.20 11.98 32.72
CA ARG A 7 -41.45 10.73 32.71
C ARG A 7 -41.20 10.21 31.27
N THR A 8 -42.17 10.44 30.37
CA THR A 8 -42.03 10.07 28.95
C THR A 8 -41.02 10.97 28.24
N PHE A 9 -41.02 12.26 28.52
CA PHE A 9 -40.05 13.22 27.99
C PHE A 9 -38.62 12.92 28.46
N LEU A 10 -38.44 12.58 29.75
CA LEU A 10 -37.12 12.21 30.30
C LEU A 10 -36.61 10.86 29.74
N LYS A 11 -37.49 9.91 29.45
CA LYS A 11 -37.11 8.65 28.79
C LYS A 11 -36.75 8.83 27.31
N GLN A 12 -37.40 9.74 26.61
CA GLN A 12 -37.05 10.08 25.21
C GLN A 12 -35.78 10.95 25.13
N ALA A 13 -35.52 11.82 26.12
CA ALA A 13 -34.27 12.56 26.23
C ALA A 13 -33.07 11.66 26.59
N ALA A 14 -33.26 10.60 27.36
CA ALA A 14 -32.23 9.60 27.65
C ALA A 14 -31.93 8.65 26.50
N ALA A 15 -32.86 8.47 25.56
CA ALA A 15 -32.64 7.66 24.32
C ALA A 15 -31.91 8.42 23.21
N LEU A 16 -31.79 9.75 23.32
CA LEU A 16 -31.07 10.61 22.36
C LEU A 16 -29.64 10.96 22.82
N SER A 17 -29.19 10.48 23.98
CA SER A 17 -27.81 10.62 24.43
C SER A 17 -26.99 9.35 24.22
N ALA A 18 -27.03 8.77 23.02
CA ALA A 18 -25.88 8.05 22.53
C ALA A 18 -24.78 9.07 22.23
N PHE A 19 -24.18 9.63 23.27
CA PHE A 19 -22.91 10.34 23.12
C PHE A 19 -21.90 9.36 22.55
N THR A 20 -21.63 9.48 21.25
CA THR A 20 -20.38 9.00 20.70
C THR A 20 -19.30 9.70 21.53
N ILE A 21 -18.62 8.99 22.42
CA ILE A 21 -17.45 9.49 23.12
C ILE A 21 -16.37 9.61 22.04
N LEU A 22 -16.39 10.74 21.31
CA LEU A 22 -15.24 11.16 20.55
C LEU A 22 -14.11 11.33 21.55
N SER A 23 -12.93 10.85 21.20
CA SER A 23 -11.74 11.06 22.02
C SER A 23 -11.72 12.52 22.49
N PRO A 24 -11.55 12.84 23.78
CA PRO A 24 -11.65 14.21 24.30
C PRO A 24 -10.71 15.22 23.63
N ARG A 25 -9.77 14.75 22.81
CA ARG A 25 -8.81 15.57 22.06
C ARG A 25 -9.32 16.09 20.72
N ILE A 26 -10.46 15.59 20.24
CA ILE A 26 -11.04 15.99 18.92
C ILE A 26 -12.12 17.09 19.11
N VAL A 27 -12.56 17.35 20.32
CA VAL A 27 -13.64 18.31 20.60
C VAL A 27 -13.05 19.66 21.00
N PHE A 28 -13.21 20.64 20.10
CA PHE A 28 -12.94 22.07 20.29
C PHE A 28 -11.47 22.50 20.51
N GLY A 29 -10.85 22.91 19.44
CA GLY A 29 -9.54 23.55 19.42
C GLY A 29 -9.22 24.11 18.06
N THR A 30 -8.18 24.94 17.97
CA THR A 30 -7.62 25.39 16.70
C THR A 30 -7.38 24.22 15.74
N GLN A 31 -7.31 24.47 14.45
CA GLN A 31 -7.08 23.45 13.42
C GLN A 31 -5.94 22.46 13.79
N ALA A 32 -4.91 22.94 14.49
CA ALA A 32 -3.80 22.13 14.99
C ALA A 32 -4.20 21.15 16.12
N ASN A 33 -5.21 21.46 16.94
CA ASN A 33 -5.64 20.61 18.06
C ASN A 33 -6.59 19.47 17.60
N SER A 34 -7.20 19.59 16.41
CA SER A 34 -8.07 18.58 15.81
C SER A 34 -7.37 17.73 14.75
N ALA A 35 -6.10 18.00 14.44
CA ALA A 35 -5.34 17.27 13.43
C ALA A 35 -4.97 15.86 13.90
N VAL A 36 -5.05 14.88 13.01
CA VAL A 36 -4.50 13.52 13.24
C VAL A 36 -2.97 13.60 13.23
N ARG A 37 -2.33 13.13 14.29
CA ARG A 37 -0.88 13.22 14.51
C ARG A 37 -0.21 11.96 13.97
N ILE A 38 0.58 12.14 12.92
CA ILE A 38 1.21 11.02 12.18
C ILE A 38 2.66 10.83 12.64
N GLY A 39 3.03 9.56 12.88
CA GLY A 39 4.42 9.10 12.94
C GLY A 39 4.77 8.33 11.67
N ILE A 40 5.98 8.50 11.13
CA ILE A 40 6.46 7.75 9.95
C ILE A 40 7.57 6.79 10.32
N ILE A 41 7.47 5.55 9.84
CA ILE A 41 8.54 4.54 9.89
C ILE A 41 8.99 4.27 8.45
N GLY A 42 10.26 4.60 8.16
CA GLY A 42 10.82 4.59 6.82
C GLY A 42 10.68 5.93 6.11
N CYS A 43 11.68 6.78 6.24
CA CYS A 43 11.75 8.15 5.73
C CYS A 43 12.32 8.25 4.31
N GLY A 44 12.14 7.19 3.51
CA GLY A 44 12.54 7.12 2.10
C GLY A 44 11.66 7.96 1.17
N SER A 45 11.91 7.87 -0.14
CA SER A 45 11.20 8.66 -1.15
C SER A 45 9.69 8.41 -1.13
N ARG A 46 9.24 7.15 -1.06
CA ARG A 46 7.80 6.84 -1.05
C ARG A 46 7.12 7.37 0.21
N GLY A 47 7.66 7.11 1.40
CA GLY A 47 7.08 7.61 2.65
C GLY A 47 6.99 9.12 2.69
N THR A 48 8.02 9.82 2.18
CA THR A 48 8.02 11.28 2.06
C THR A 48 6.94 11.76 1.10
N ALA A 49 6.77 11.10 -0.06
CA ALA A 49 5.74 11.46 -1.04
C ALA A 49 4.33 11.28 -0.49
N VAL A 50 4.03 10.15 0.13
CA VAL A 50 2.72 9.85 0.74
C VAL A 50 2.38 10.87 1.83
N LEU A 51 3.32 11.15 2.75
CA LEU A 51 3.05 12.14 3.80
C LEU A 51 2.89 13.55 3.26
N THR A 52 3.66 13.92 2.23
CA THR A 52 3.50 15.22 1.58
C THR A 52 2.09 15.37 1.03
N SER A 53 1.62 14.38 0.27
CA SER A 53 0.26 14.36 -0.26
C SER A 53 -0.79 14.35 0.86
N MET A 54 -0.62 13.51 1.88
CA MET A 54 -1.52 13.42 3.03
C MET A 54 -1.66 14.78 3.75
N LEU A 55 -0.56 15.46 4.00
CA LEU A 55 -0.61 16.78 4.63
C LEU A 55 -1.29 17.82 3.73
N GLN A 56 -1.08 17.76 2.43
CA GLN A 56 -1.70 18.72 1.50
C GLN A 56 -3.22 18.58 1.45
N HIS A 57 -3.75 17.37 1.56
CA HIS A 57 -5.16 17.07 1.29
C HIS A 57 -6.00 16.76 2.54
N THR A 58 -5.37 16.65 3.74
CA THR A 58 -6.07 16.29 4.98
C THR A 58 -5.66 17.19 6.15
N ASN A 59 -6.42 17.12 7.26
CA ASN A 59 -6.04 17.79 8.50
C ASN A 59 -5.13 16.88 9.36
N THR A 60 -3.85 16.83 8.99
CA THR A 60 -2.82 16.04 9.67
C THR A 60 -1.60 16.87 10.00
N GLY A 61 -0.80 16.39 10.96
CA GLY A 61 0.50 16.94 11.29
C GLY A 61 1.50 15.83 11.61
N ILE A 62 2.76 16.00 11.23
CA ILE A 62 3.81 15.01 11.47
C ILE A 62 4.45 15.32 12.83
N VAL A 63 4.46 14.34 13.74
CA VAL A 63 4.94 14.52 15.13
C VAL A 63 6.13 13.65 15.48
N ALA A 64 6.39 12.58 14.72
CA ALA A 64 7.49 11.65 15.00
C ALA A 64 8.03 11.01 13.71
N MET A 65 9.29 10.61 13.72
CA MET A 65 9.99 9.95 12.61
C MET A 65 10.88 8.83 13.12
N ALA A 66 10.92 7.72 12.39
CA ALA A 66 11.81 6.59 12.65
C ALA A 66 12.43 6.08 11.36
N ASP A 67 13.73 5.91 11.34
CA ASP A 67 14.48 5.32 10.23
C ASP A 67 15.77 4.65 10.77
N LEU A 68 16.29 3.74 9.97
CA LEU A 68 17.57 3.11 10.26
C LEU A 68 18.74 4.09 10.05
N PHE A 69 18.59 5.00 9.07
CA PHE A 69 19.65 5.88 8.56
C PHE A 69 19.43 7.35 8.92
N SER A 70 20.46 7.99 9.46
CA SER A 70 20.43 9.40 9.86
C SER A 70 20.25 10.37 8.69
N ASP A 71 20.82 10.06 7.53
CA ASP A 71 20.68 10.89 6.32
C ASP A 71 19.24 10.94 5.84
N GLN A 72 18.49 9.83 5.93
CA GLN A 72 17.06 9.78 5.61
C GLN A 72 16.25 10.65 6.59
N LEU A 73 16.52 10.53 7.88
CA LEU A 73 15.88 11.35 8.92
C LEU A 73 16.14 12.85 8.73
N GLN A 74 17.37 13.23 8.41
CA GLN A 74 17.74 14.63 8.20
C GLN A 74 17.04 15.22 6.99
N ARG A 75 17.08 14.50 5.85
CA ARG A 75 16.45 14.94 4.59
C ARG A 75 14.93 15.08 4.75
N ALA A 76 14.27 14.03 5.23
CA ALA A 76 12.83 14.01 5.41
C ALA A 76 12.37 15.00 6.48
N GLY A 77 13.10 15.13 7.60
CA GLY A 77 12.79 16.06 8.68
C GLY A 77 12.76 17.52 8.23
N THR A 78 13.68 17.92 7.36
CA THR A 78 13.66 19.26 6.76
C THR A 78 12.39 19.50 5.97
N ALA A 79 12.03 18.58 5.06
CA ALA A 79 10.82 18.69 4.24
C ALA A 79 9.54 18.68 5.12
N PHE A 80 9.46 17.79 6.09
CA PHE A 80 8.30 17.66 6.96
C PHE A 80 8.09 18.88 7.88
N ASN A 81 9.15 19.47 8.39
CA ASN A 81 9.04 20.71 9.18
C ASN A 81 8.56 21.89 8.33
N GLN A 82 8.96 21.97 7.06
CA GLN A 82 8.43 22.98 6.13
C GLN A 82 6.93 22.78 5.88
N LEU A 83 6.49 21.52 5.68
CA LEU A 83 5.08 21.19 5.49
C LEU A 83 4.25 21.48 6.76
N ASN A 84 4.75 21.10 7.94
CA ASN A 84 4.10 21.43 9.21
C ASN A 84 3.97 22.96 9.38
N ALA A 85 5.02 23.72 9.11
CA ALA A 85 5.01 25.17 9.21
C ALA A 85 3.98 25.81 8.27
N ALA A 86 3.87 25.35 7.03
CA ALA A 86 2.88 25.80 6.06
C ALA A 86 1.44 25.61 6.56
N LYS A 87 1.21 24.59 7.40
CA LYS A 87 -0.09 24.31 8.04
C LYS A 87 -0.22 24.90 9.44
N LYS A 88 0.72 25.71 9.90
CA LYS A 88 0.79 26.24 11.26
C LYS A 88 0.80 25.13 12.34
N PHE A 89 1.37 23.99 11.99
CA PHE A 89 1.58 22.86 12.89
C PHE A 89 2.99 22.95 13.49
N PRO A 90 3.20 22.53 14.76
CA PRO A 90 4.53 22.59 15.40
C PRO A 90 5.58 21.77 14.64
N ALA A 91 6.83 22.21 14.70
CA ALA A 91 7.95 21.41 14.23
C ALA A 91 8.09 20.10 15.01
N ILE A 92 8.62 19.07 14.35
CA ILE A 92 8.88 17.78 14.98
C ILE A 92 9.94 17.96 16.07
N LYS A 93 9.61 17.56 17.31
CA LYS A 93 10.53 17.63 18.44
C LYS A 93 11.74 16.69 18.17
N THR A 94 12.94 17.16 18.48
CA THR A 94 14.16 16.32 18.35
C THR A 94 14.05 15.02 19.12
N SER A 95 13.39 15.02 20.29
CA SER A 95 13.12 13.82 21.09
C SER A 95 12.19 12.79 20.40
N ASN A 96 11.51 13.19 19.34
CA ASN A 96 10.59 12.33 18.57
C ASN A 96 11.21 11.88 17.22
N ILE A 97 12.52 12.07 17.05
CA ILE A 97 13.28 11.58 15.90
C ILE A 97 14.11 10.39 16.36
N TYR A 98 13.76 9.20 15.87
CA TYR A 98 14.31 7.94 16.33
C TYR A 98 15.15 7.29 15.23
N GLN A 99 16.38 6.92 15.58
CA GLN A 99 17.30 6.20 14.68
C GLN A 99 17.60 4.82 15.22
N GLY A 100 17.86 3.85 14.32
CA GLY A 100 18.35 2.51 14.63
C GLY A 100 17.31 1.41 14.50
N SER A 101 17.72 0.17 14.80
CA SER A 101 16.92 -1.04 14.58
C SER A 101 15.62 -1.10 15.37
N LYS A 102 15.57 -0.45 16.54
CA LYS A 102 14.39 -0.37 17.43
C LYS A 102 13.70 0.99 17.39
N ALA A 103 14.05 1.84 16.42
CA ALA A 103 13.44 3.17 16.26
C ALA A 103 11.91 3.10 16.10
N TYR A 104 11.42 2.10 15.37
CA TYR A 104 10.00 1.88 15.15
C TYR A 104 9.21 1.64 16.45
N LEU A 105 9.77 0.90 17.42
CA LEU A 105 9.11 0.67 18.72
C LEU A 105 8.95 1.97 19.51
N ARG A 106 10.03 2.78 19.58
CA ARG A 106 9.98 4.07 20.27
C ARG A 106 8.98 5.02 19.65
N LEU A 107 8.82 5.02 18.33
CA LEU A 107 7.81 5.80 17.65
C LEU A 107 6.40 5.30 17.97
N ILE A 108 6.18 3.99 17.93
CA ILE A 108 4.89 3.36 18.22
C ILE A 108 4.45 3.62 19.66
N GLU A 109 5.37 3.57 20.62
CA GLU A 109 5.11 3.83 22.05
C GLU A 109 4.86 5.31 22.34
N ASN A 110 5.20 6.22 21.43
CA ASN A 110 5.01 7.64 21.61
C ASN A 110 3.50 7.99 21.68
N LYS A 111 3.10 8.59 22.83
CA LYS A 111 1.69 8.97 23.08
C LYS A 111 1.21 10.16 22.24
N ASP A 112 2.13 10.91 21.64
CA ASP A 112 1.81 11.98 20.72
C ASP A 112 1.43 11.49 19.32
N VAL A 113 1.65 10.22 18.99
CA VAL A 113 1.32 9.59 17.70
C VAL A 113 -0.07 8.96 17.77
N ASP A 114 -0.97 9.36 16.88
CA ASP A 114 -2.31 8.78 16.73
C ASP A 114 -2.29 7.66 15.66
N ALA A 115 -1.57 7.90 14.55
CA ALA A 115 -1.48 6.98 13.44
C ALA A 115 -0.04 6.83 12.94
N VAL A 116 0.29 5.65 12.42
CA VAL A 116 1.62 5.30 11.92
C VAL A 116 1.55 5.04 10.42
N LEU A 117 2.39 5.75 9.65
CA LEU A 117 2.71 5.40 8.27
C LEU A 117 3.92 4.48 8.24
N ILE A 118 3.77 3.26 7.68
CA ILE A 118 4.85 2.29 7.48
C ILE A 118 5.22 2.28 6.00
N SER A 119 6.43 2.74 5.67
CA SER A 119 6.98 2.82 4.31
C SER A 119 8.45 2.39 4.27
N SER A 120 8.80 1.43 5.07
CA SER A 120 10.08 0.72 5.11
C SER A 120 10.11 -0.41 4.07
N PRO A 121 11.23 -1.12 3.85
CA PRO A 121 11.24 -2.30 2.98
C PRO A 121 10.24 -3.37 3.43
N ALA A 122 9.58 -4.01 2.47
CA ALA A 122 8.40 -4.86 2.66
C ALA A 122 8.56 -6.00 3.67
N TYR A 123 9.77 -6.55 3.82
CA TYR A 123 10.05 -7.62 4.80
C TYR A 123 9.82 -7.19 6.26
N THR A 124 9.83 -5.88 6.55
CA THR A 124 9.59 -5.34 7.90
C THR A 124 8.12 -5.09 8.20
N HIS A 125 7.27 -4.99 7.19
CA HIS A 125 5.87 -4.61 7.34
C HIS A 125 5.11 -5.46 8.34
N PRO A 126 5.24 -6.81 8.34
CA PRO A 126 4.50 -7.65 9.29
C PRO A 126 4.82 -7.32 10.75
N GLU A 127 6.09 -7.15 11.09
CA GLU A 127 6.52 -6.84 12.46
C GLU A 127 6.06 -5.46 12.90
N PHE A 128 6.18 -4.47 12.02
CA PHE A 128 5.86 -3.08 12.36
C PHE A 128 4.36 -2.85 12.46
N LEU A 129 3.58 -3.42 11.55
CA LEU A 129 2.12 -3.33 11.57
C LEU A 129 1.54 -4.05 12.81
N GLU A 130 2.00 -5.25 13.09
CA GLU A 130 1.59 -6.04 14.25
C GLU A 130 1.86 -5.27 15.56
N SER A 131 3.05 -4.66 15.69
CA SER A 131 3.42 -3.83 16.83
C SER A 131 2.57 -2.57 16.94
N ALA A 132 2.28 -1.90 15.83
CA ALA A 132 1.47 -0.69 15.81
C ALA A 132 0.01 -0.98 16.19
N VAL A 133 -0.57 -2.05 15.67
CA VAL A 133 -1.93 -2.51 16.04
C VAL A 133 -1.99 -2.87 17.53
N ALA A 134 -1.00 -3.62 18.04
CA ALA A 134 -0.94 -3.99 19.45
C ALA A 134 -0.84 -2.76 20.38
N ALA A 135 -0.20 -1.68 19.94
CA ALA A 135 -0.12 -0.41 20.66
C ALA A 135 -1.36 0.50 20.48
N GLY A 136 -2.39 0.04 19.79
CA GLY A 136 -3.64 0.78 19.58
C GLY A 136 -3.54 1.92 18.55
N LYS A 137 -2.52 1.92 17.67
CA LYS A 137 -2.33 2.94 16.64
C LYS A 137 -3.18 2.61 15.40
N HIS A 138 -3.71 3.65 14.74
CA HIS A 138 -4.15 3.53 13.36
C HIS A 138 -2.94 3.30 12.45
N VAL A 139 -3.09 2.52 11.39
CA VAL A 139 -1.96 2.14 10.54
C VAL A 139 -2.27 2.38 9.07
N TYR A 140 -1.36 3.07 8.41
CA TYR A 140 -1.23 3.07 6.97
C TYR A 140 0.05 2.31 6.63
N CYS A 141 -0.06 1.17 5.95
CA CYS A 141 1.07 0.36 5.56
C CYS A 141 1.21 0.30 4.04
N GLU A 142 2.38 0.59 3.51
CA GLU A 142 2.64 0.44 2.08
C GLU A 142 2.55 -1.01 1.61
N LYS A 143 2.25 -1.19 0.34
CA LYS A 143 2.26 -2.49 -0.35
C LYS A 143 3.71 -2.89 -0.77
N PRO A 144 4.01 -4.18 -0.95
CA PRO A 144 3.24 -5.35 -0.53
C PRO A 144 3.26 -5.48 1.01
N VAL A 145 2.25 -6.15 1.58
CA VAL A 145 2.16 -6.24 3.05
C VAL A 145 3.23 -7.14 3.67
N ALA A 146 3.87 -7.98 2.87
CA ALA A 146 4.95 -8.89 3.25
C ALA A 146 5.72 -9.34 2.01
N THR A 147 6.81 -10.09 2.20
CA THR A 147 7.57 -10.72 1.12
C THR A 147 7.32 -12.24 1.05
N ASP A 148 6.61 -12.81 2.02
CA ASP A 148 6.39 -14.25 2.17
C ASP A 148 5.02 -14.58 2.78
N VAL A 149 4.68 -15.87 2.76
CA VAL A 149 3.38 -16.38 3.24
C VAL A 149 3.23 -16.18 4.75
N ALA A 150 4.27 -16.46 5.52
CA ALA A 150 4.25 -16.29 6.97
C ALA A 150 3.98 -14.85 7.39
N GLY A 151 4.58 -13.89 6.67
CA GLY A 151 4.34 -12.46 6.85
C GLY A 151 2.90 -12.07 6.54
N CYS A 152 2.33 -12.55 5.42
CA CYS A 152 0.93 -12.30 5.08
C CYS A 152 -0.03 -12.85 6.16
N ASN A 153 0.24 -14.04 6.68
CA ASN A 153 -0.54 -14.61 7.78
C ASN A 153 -0.49 -13.75 9.05
N ARG A 154 0.66 -13.15 9.37
CA ARG A 154 0.81 -12.23 10.50
C ARG A 154 -0.02 -10.95 10.29
N ILE A 155 -0.01 -10.38 9.09
CA ILE A 155 -0.81 -9.20 8.73
C ILE A 155 -2.32 -9.46 8.94
N VAL A 156 -2.83 -10.59 8.45
CA VAL A 156 -4.25 -10.97 8.65
C VAL A 156 -4.58 -11.08 10.13
N LYS A 157 -3.76 -11.82 10.91
CA LYS A 157 -3.95 -11.98 12.36
C LYS A 157 -3.88 -10.65 13.12
N ALA A 158 -3.04 -9.72 12.70
CA ALA A 158 -2.99 -8.38 13.27
C ALA A 158 -4.28 -7.60 12.96
N GLY A 159 -4.77 -7.69 11.72
CA GLY A 159 -6.02 -7.07 11.31
C GLY A 159 -7.24 -7.58 12.09
N GLU A 160 -7.30 -8.88 12.39
CA GLU A 160 -8.36 -9.48 13.21
C GLU A 160 -8.42 -8.89 14.64
N LYS A 161 -7.29 -8.42 15.15
CA LYS A 161 -7.18 -7.75 16.47
C LYS A 161 -7.50 -6.26 16.42
N ALA A 162 -7.49 -5.64 15.24
CA ALA A 162 -7.70 -4.21 15.05
C ALA A 162 -9.18 -3.82 15.15
N SER A 163 -9.74 -3.80 16.36
CA SER A 163 -11.19 -3.56 16.57
C SER A 163 -11.60 -2.09 16.58
N LYS A 164 -10.67 -1.18 16.90
CA LYS A 164 -10.90 0.28 17.01
C LYS A 164 -9.83 1.09 16.29
N GLN A 165 -9.20 0.50 15.29
CA GLN A 165 -8.19 1.12 14.48
C GLN A 165 -8.53 1.00 12.99
N SER A 166 -8.21 2.02 12.23
CA SER A 166 -8.13 1.90 10.78
C SER A 166 -6.78 1.30 10.43
N VAL A 167 -6.78 0.23 9.63
CA VAL A 167 -5.59 -0.40 9.04
C VAL A 167 -5.78 -0.42 7.54
N VAL A 168 -5.11 0.51 6.85
CA VAL A 168 -5.20 0.72 5.40
C VAL A 168 -3.92 0.28 4.74
N ILE A 169 -4.03 -0.36 3.58
CA ILE A 169 -2.90 -0.83 2.78
C ILE A 169 -2.72 0.06 1.54
N GLY A 170 -1.50 0.38 1.20
CA GLY A 170 -1.09 1.35 0.18
C GLY A 170 -1.43 1.01 -1.28
N PHE A 171 -2.56 0.32 -1.55
CA PHE A 171 -3.05 0.04 -2.90
C PHE A 171 -3.77 1.25 -3.50
N GLN A 172 -2.99 2.21 -3.97
CA GLN A 172 -3.50 3.51 -4.45
C GLN A 172 -4.54 3.40 -5.57
N ILE A 173 -4.45 2.41 -6.46
CA ILE A 173 -5.34 2.28 -7.62
C ILE A 173 -6.79 2.04 -7.19
N ARG A 174 -7.04 1.40 -6.07
CA ARG A 174 -8.38 1.23 -5.50
C ARG A 174 -9.08 2.55 -5.18
N HIS A 175 -8.34 3.65 -5.17
CA HIS A 175 -8.83 5.00 -4.89
C HIS A 175 -8.76 5.94 -6.12
N ALA A 176 -8.25 5.46 -7.26
CA ALA A 176 -8.25 6.19 -8.51
C ALA A 176 -9.66 6.22 -9.12
N SER A 177 -10.28 7.39 -9.20
CA SER A 177 -11.67 7.53 -9.65
C SER A 177 -11.96 6.84 -10.98
N PRO A 178 -11.08 6.89 -12.01
CA PRO A 178 -11.30 6.17 -13.25
C PRO A 178 -11.38 4.65 -13.07
N TYR A 179 -10.48 4.07 -12.27
CA TYR A 179 -10.48 2.63 -11.99
C TYR A 179 -11.69 2.21 -11.14
N VAL A 180 -12.06 3.02 -10.14
CA VAL A 180 -13.29 2.80 -9.34
C VAL A 180 -14.52 2.74 -10.23
N GLY A 181 -14.63 3.67 -11.19
CA GLY A 181 -15.72 3.69 -12.17
C GLY A 181 -15.76 2.44 -13.04
N MET A 182 -14.61 2.04 -13.59
CA MET A 182 -14.50 0.84 -14.43
C MET A 182 -14.85 -0.44 -13.67
N VAL A 183 -14.24 -0.65 -12.50
CA VAL A 183 -14.45 -1.87 -11.70
C VAL A 183 -15.91 -1.98 -11.28
N LYS A 184 -16.51 -0.88 -10.80
CA LYS A 184 -17.94 -0.84 -10.46
C LYS A 184 -18.80 -1.28 -11.63
N LYS A 185 -18.57 -0.75 -12.84
CA LYS A 185 -19.34 -1.11 -14.03
C LYS A 185 -19.16 -2.56 -14.46
N ILE A 186 -17.94 -3.11 -14.34
CA ILE A 186 -17.70 -4.53 -14.60
C ILE A 186 -18.51 -5.39 -13.63
N GLN A 187 -18.49 -5.06 -12.34
CA GLN A 187 -19.24 -5.76 -11.31
C GLN A 187 -20.76 -5.62 -11.46
N GLU A 188 -21.23 -4.54 -12.09
CA GLU A 188 -22.63 -4.33 -12.49
C GLU A 188 -22.99 -5.07 -13.80
N GLY A 189 -22.05 -5.80 -14.42
CA GLY A 189 -22.28 -6.63 -15.61
C GLY A 189 -22.11 -5.91 -16.94
N ALA A 190 -21.45 -4.75 -17.00
CA ALA A 190 -21.30 -3.97 -18.24
C ALA A 190 -20.61 -4.73 -19.38
N ILE A 191 -19.70 -5.67 -19.07
CA ILE A 191 -19.03 -6.52 -20.07
C ILE A 191 -19.58 -7.96 -20.08
N GLY A 192 -20.69 -8.23 -19.36
CA GLY A 192 -21.21 -9.58 -19.16
C GLY A 192 -20.34 -10.40 -18.20
N GLU A 193 -20.34 -11.73 -18.37
CA GLU A 193 -19.46 -12.63 -17.62
C GLU A 193 -18.00 -12.44 -18.05
N VAL A 194 -17.08 -12.25 -17.10
CA VAL A 194 -15.66 -12.12 -17.40
C VAL A 194 -15.09 -13.50 -17.75
N VAL A 195 -14.43 -13.60 -18.90
CA VAL A 195 -13.86 -14.84 -19.44
C VAL A 195 -12.33 -14.86 -19.28
N ASN A 196 -11.69 -13.71 -19.51
CA ASN A 196 -10.23 -13.61 -19.59
C ASN A 196 -9.75 -12.26 -19.01
N GLY A 197 -8.54 -12.27 -18.43
CA GLY A 197 -7.83 -11.09 -18.00
C GLY A 197 -6.40 -11.04 -18.51
N GLN A 198 -5.91 -9.84 -18.82
CA GLN A 198 -4.52 -9.59 -19.23
C GLN A 198 -3.96 -8.46 -18.40
N LEU A 199 -2.86 -8.71 -17.69
CA LEU A 199 -2.23 -7.77 -16.79
C LEU A 199 -0.79 -7.52 -17.25
N TYR A 200 -0.42 -6.25 -17.38
CA TYR A 200 0.90 -5.84 -17.82
C TYR A 200 1.52 -4.88 -16.80
N TYR A 201 2.74 -5.17 -16.40
CA TYR A 201 3.58 -4.21 -15.69
C TYR A 201 4.99 -4.24 -16.29
N LEU A 202 5.15 -3.46 -17.35
CA LEU A 202 6.38 -3.39 -18.14
C LEU A 202 7.05 -2.04 -17.82
N SER A 203 8.20 -2.07 -17.18
CA SER A 203 8.90 -0.87 -16.71
C SER A 203 10.40 -0.95 -16.96
N SER A 204 11.05 0.22 -16.87
CA SER A 204 12.49 0.34 -16.98
C SER A 204 13.23 -0.27 -15.79
N ALA A 205 14.48 -0.64 -15.99
CA ALA A 205 15.35 -1.17 -14.95
C ALA A 205 15.48 -0.20 -13.75
N THR A 206 15.48 -0.74 -12.54
CA THR A 206 15.77 0.04 -11.34
C THR A 206 17.22 0.51 -11.35
N ARG A 207 17.43 1.77 -11.03
CA ARG A 207 18.77 2.29 -10.79
C ARG A 207 19.36 1.65 -9.55
N VAL A 208 20.56 1.11 -9.67
CA VAL A 208 21.37 0.67 -8.53
C VAL A 208 22.06 1.89 -7.91
N LEU A 209 21.97 2.03 -6.60
CA LEU A 209 22.74 3.04 -5.87
C LEU A 209 24.17 2.55 -5.73
N ASP A 210 25.12 3.25 -6.36
CA ASP A 210 26.54 3.01 -6.19
C ASP A 210 27.00 3.62 -4.85
N LEU A 211 26.99 2.78 -3.81
CA LEU A 211 27.33 3.17 -2.45
C LEU A 211 28.76 2.70 -2.14
N LYS A 212 29.65 3.64 -1.85
CA LYS A 212 31.03 3.34 -1.46
C LYS A 212 31.18 3.40 0.06
N ASN A 213 32.01 2.51 0.60
CA ASN A 213 32.36 2.48 2.04
C ASN A 213 31.14 2.22 2.97
N VAL A 214 30.14 1.46 2.50
CA VAL A 214 29.04 0.99 3.34
C VAL A 214 29.17 -0.50 3.60
N SER A 215 28.53 -1.01 4.65
CA SER A 215 28.46 -2.45 4.91
C SER A 215 27.58 -3.16 3.87
N ASP A 216 27.74 -4.48 3.74
CA ASP A 216 26.88 -5.30 2.88
C ASP A 216 25.39 -5.17 3.27
N ASP A 217 25.09 -5.19 4.57
CA ASP A 217 23.73 -5.00 5.05
C ASP A 217 23.17 -3.64 4.66
N GLU A 218 23.93 -2.55 4.76
CA GLU A 218 23.50 -1.23 4.31
C GLU A 218 23.28 -1.17 2.81
N PHE A 219 24.21 -1.72 2.03
CA PHE A 219 24.08 -1.80 0.57
C PHE A 219 22.81 -2.52 0.19
N ARG A 220 22.52 -3.67 0.81
CA ARG A 220 21.33 -4.47 0.53
C ARG A 220 20.03 -3.75 0.93
N ILE A 221 19.98 -3.10 2.08
CA ILE A 221 18.80 -2.37 2.52
C ILE A 221 18.53 -1.17 1.61
N ARG A 222 19.55 -0.39 1.25
CA ARG A 222 19.40 0.77 0.37
C ARG A 222 19.07 0.40 -1.07
N ASN A 223 19.48 -0.80 -1.51
CA ASN A 223 19.16 -1.41 -2.80
C ASN A 223 18.17 -2.59 -2.66
N HIS A 224 17.23 -2.54 -1.73
CA HIS A 224 16.36 -3.65 -1.37
C HIS A 224 15.60 -4.27 -2.55
N TYR A 225 15.32 -3.51 -3.62
CA TYR A 225 14.68 -3.99 -4.84
C TYR A 225 15.46 -5.07 -5.59
N LEU A 226 16.73 -5.26 -5.29
CA LEU A 226 17.58 -6.27 -5.90
C LEU A 226 17.57 -7.61 -5.13
N PHE A 227 16.94 -7.65 -3.95
CA PHE A 227 17.00 -8.81 -3.06
C PHE A 227 15.59 -9.32 -2.76
N ARG A 228 15.31 -10.55 -3.20
CA ARG A 228 13.98 -11.18 -3.08
C ARG A 228 13.44 -11.17 -1.66
N ALA A 229 14.27 -11.53 -0.68
CA ALA A 229 13.83 -11.56 0.70
C ALA A 229 13.44 -10.18 1.24
N LEU A 230 13.90 -9.08 0.61
CA LEU A 230 13.63 -7.71 1.06
C LEU A 230 12.44 -7.05 0.35
N CYS A 231 12.21 -7.39 -0.93
CA CYS A 231 11.16 -6.75 -1.74
C CYS A 231 10.13 -7.73 -2.33
N GLY A 232 10.46 -9.02 -2.42
CA GLY A 232 9.58 -10.04 -3.02
C GLY A 232 9.65 -10.17 -4.54
N ASP A 233 10.67 -9.62 -5.20
CA ASP A 233 10.85 -9.51 -6.66
C ASP A 233 9.91 -8.46 -7.32
N ILE A 234 10.07 -8.23 -8.62
CA ILE A 234 9.23 -7.28 -9.38
C ILE A 234 7.74 -7.61 -9.30
N ILE A 235 7.40 -8.89 -9.17
CA ILE A 235 6.00 -9.30 -9.14
C ILE A 235 5.28 -8.78 -7.89
N LEU A 236 5.96 -8.71 -6.73
CA LEU A 236 5.44 -8.12 -5.50
C LEU A 236 5.69 -6.61 -5.43
N ASP A 237 6.82 -6.13 -5.96
CA ASP A 237 7.15 -4.71 -5.89
C ASP A 237 6.24 -3.87 -6.81
N GLN A 238 6.00 -4.33 -8.03
CA GLN A 238 5.32 -3.56 -9.07
C GLN A 238 4.07 -4.25 -9.63
N ALA A 239 4.18 -5.47 -10.16
CA ALA A 239 3.06 -6.13 -10.84
C ALA A 239 1.87 -6.41 -9.91
N ILE A 240 2.09 -6.45 -8.61
CA ILE A 240 1.04 -6.58 -7.59
C ILE A 240 -0.08 -5.54 -7.75
N HIS A 241 0.21 -4.35 -8.28
CA HIS A 241 -0.83 -3.35 -8.52
C HIS A 241 -1.90 -3.85 -9.50
N MET A 242 -1.48 -4.51 -10.59
CA MET A 242 -2.42 -5.06 -11.57
C MET A 242 -3.08 -6.33 -11.05
N ILE A 243 -2.34 -7.16 -10.28
CA ILE A 243 -2.90 -8.33 -9.61
C ILE A 243 -3.98 -7.91 -8.60
N ASP A 244 -3.76 -6.83 -7.86
CA ASP A 244 -4.73 -6.27 -6.92
C ASP A 244 -5.98 -5.74 -7.63
N VAL A 245 -5.84 -5.03 -8.75
CA VAL A 245 -6.97 -4.60 -9.58
C VAL A 245 -7.77 -5.80 -10.08
N CYS A 246 -7.09 -6.90 -10.46
CA CYS A 246 -7.74 -8.13 -10.89
C CYS A 246 -8.53 -8.78 -9.74
N ASN A 247 -7.91 -8.97 -8.57
CA ASN A 247 -8.58 -9.50 -7.38
C ASN A 247 -9.81 -8.66 -7.00
N TRP A 248 -9.69 -7.34 -7.07
CA TRP A 248 -10.78 -6.41 -6.81
C TRP A 248 -11.90 -6.52 -7.84
N THR A 249 -11.55 -6.60 -9.13
CA THR A 249 -12.51 -6.72 -10.23
C THR A 249 -13.27 -8.03 -10.16
N LEU A 250 -12.58 -9.16 -9.92
CA LEU A 250 -13.16 -10.51 -9.86
C LEU A 250 -13.67 -10.87 -8.45
N GLN A 251 -13.55 -9.98 -7.47
CA GLN A 251 -13.99 -10.18 -6.08
C GLN A 251 -13.43 -11.46 -5.44
N GLY A 252 -12.17 -11.81 -5.76
CA GLY A 252 -11.54 -13.03 -5.28
C GLY A 252 -10.05 -13.08 -5.59
N HIS A 253 -9.46 -14.22 -5.34
CA HIS A 253 -8.05 -14.51 -5.62
C HIS A 253 -7.92 -15.73 -6.55
N PRO A 254 -6.75 -15.95 -7.20
CA PRO A 254 -6.55 -17.12 -8.04
C PRO A 254 -6.56 -18.41 -7.23
N VAL A 255 -7.06 -19.49 -7.80
CA VAL A 255 -7.03 -20.83 -7.19
C VAL A 255 -5.74 -21.58 -7.51
N GLN A 256 -5.08 -21.24 -8.63
CA GLN A 256 -3.80 -21.80 -9.04
C GLN A 256 -3.02 -20.87 -9.95
N ALA A 257 -1.72 -21.13 -10.07
CA ALA A 257 -0.82 -20.44 -10.98
C ALA A 257 0.18 -21.39 -11.64
N LEU A 258 0.54 -21.08 -12.90
CA LEU A 258 1.69 -21.64 -13.59
C LEU A 258 2.53 -20.50 -14.16
N GLY A 259 3.82 -20.49 -13.85
CA GLY A 259 4.67 -19.37 -14.22
C GLY A 259 6.07 -19.71 -14.68
N THR A 260 6.65 -18.77 -15.38
CA THR A 260 8.07 -18.74 -15.77
C THR A 260 8.63 -17.34 -15.53
N GLY A 261 9.95 -17.24 -15.48
CA GLY A 261 10.61 -15.95 -15.29
C GLY A 261 12.12 -16.09 -15.14
N GLY A 262 12.76 -15.03 -14.72
CA GLY A 262 14.19 -15.04 -14.50
C GLY A 262 14.78 -13.67 -14.14
N ASN A 263 16.07 -13.68 -13.84
CA ASN A 263 16.85 -12.48 -13.69
C ASN A 263 17.60 -12.17 -15.00
N LYS A 264 17.33 -11.00 -15.57
CA LYS A 264 18.03 -10.42 -16.72
C LYS A 264 18.52 -9.00 -16.40
N SER A 265 18.87 -8.79 -15.16
CA SER A 265 19.44 -7.51 -14.70
C SER A 265 20.77 -7.21 -15.40
N ALA A 266 20.95 -5.97 -15.83
CA ALA A 266 22.21 -5.49 -16.39
C ALA A 266 23.35 -5.47 -15.36
N TYR A 267 23.03 -5.55 -14.06
CA TYR A 267 23.99 -5.33 -12.98
C TYR A 267 24.55 -6.61 -12.36
N ASN A 268 23.95 -7.76 -12.63
CA ASN A 268 24.29 -9.06 -12.04
C ASN A 268 24.46 -8.99 -10.49
N ILE A 269 23.60 -8.20 -9.82
CA ILE A 269 23.60 -7.98 -8.37
C ILE A 269 22.27 -8.43 -7.81
N GLY A 270 22.33 -9.15 -6.67
CA GLY A 270 21.14 -9.64 -5.97
C GLY A 270 20.53 -10.90 -6.62
N ASP A 271 19.42 -11.33 -6.06
CA ASP A 271 18.72 -12.56 -6.45
C ASP A 271 17.27 -12.32 -6.90
N ALA A 272 16.82 -11.06 -6.87
CA ALA A 272 15.48 -10.71 -7.31
C ALA A 272 15.34 -10.91 -8.83
N TRP A 273 14.26 -11.57 -9.25
CA TRP A 273 13.95 -11.74 -10.66
C TRP A 273 13.35 -10.46 -11.25
N THR A 274 13.72 -10.20 -12.49
CA THR A 274 13.38 -8.98 -13.22
C THR A 274 12.31 -9.17 -14.27
N ASN A 275 11.87 -10.41 -14.51
CA ASN A 275 10.79 -10.71 -15.45
C ASN A 275 9.98 -11.93 -15.01
N TYR A 276 8.67 -11.89 -15.27
CA TYR A 276 7.70 -12.95 -15.01
C TYR A 276 6.65 -13.03 -16.12
N GLN A 277 6.26 -14.25 -16.45
CA GLN A 277 5.05 -14.56 -17.20
C GLN A 277 4.28 -15.61 -16.42
N ILE A 278 3.08 -15.25 -15.96
CA ILE A 278 2.27 -16.10 -15.09
C ILE A 278 0.89 -16.29 -15.74
N ALA A 279 0.40 -17.52 -15.75
CA ALA A 279 -0.99 -17.85 -15.98
C ALA A 279 -1.65 -18.17 -14.66
N TYR A 280 -2.69 -17.42 -14.32
CA TYR A 280 -3.55 -17.67 -13.16
C TYR A 280 -4.89 -18.24 -13.60
N GLN A 281 -5.46 -19.12 -12.80
CA GLN A 281 -6.85 -19.51 -12.88
C GLN A 281 -7.59 -18.95 -11.66
N TYR A 282 -8.68 -18.25 -11.92
CA TYR A 282 -9.62 -17.76 -10.92
C TYR A 282 -10.86 -18.65 -10.86
N PRO A 283 -11.70 -18.55 -9.81
CA PRO A 283 -12.99 -19.23 -9.75
C PRO A 283 -13.82 -18.96 -11.01
N GLY A 284 -14.66 -19.93 -11.41
CA GLY A 284 -15.46 -19.82 -12.64
C GLY A 284 -14.68 -20.01 -13.94
N ASN A 285 -13.47 -20.60 -13.87
CA ASN A 285 -12.58 -20.82 -15.03
C ASN A 285 -12.14 -19.52 -15.74
N VAL A 286 -12.07 -18.41 -15.03
CA VAL A 286 -11.52 -17.16 -15.56
C VAL A 286 -9.99 -17.28 -15.62
N ASN A 287 -9.43 -17.16 -16.82
CA ASN A 287 -7.99 -17.25 -17.05
C ASN A 287 -7.37 -15.86 -17.13
N VAL A 288 -6.32 -15.63 -16.35
CA VAL A 288 -5.65 -14.33 -16.28
C VAL A 288 -4.16 -14.49 -16.50
N THR A 289 -3.59 -13.71 -17.41
CA THR A 289 -2.16 -13.67 -17.65
C THR A 289 -1.51 -12.42 -17.07
N VAL A 290 -0.32 -12.58 -16.50
CA VAL A 290 0.50 -11.48 -15.99
C VAL A 290 1.83 -11.46 -16.72
N HIS A 291 2.19 -10.30 -17.26
CA HIS A 291 3.50 -10.03 -17.85
C HIS A 291 4.16 -8.90 -17.06
N ALA A 292 5.26 -9.20 -16.39
CA ALA A 292 6.01 -8.23 -15.60
C ALA A 292 7.47 -8.21 -16.06
N THR A 293 7.99 -7.02 -16.37
CA THR A 293 9.41 -6.83 -16.65
C THR A 293 9.93 -5.53 -16.03
N LYS A 294 11.19 -5.57 -15.63
CA LYS A 294 11.93 -4.41 -15.12
C LYS A 294 13.32 -4.41 -15.76
N VAL A 295 13.33 -4.43 -17.09
CA VAL A 295 14.54 -4.55 -17.91
C VAL A 295 14.52 -3.53 -19.04
N GLY A 296 15.70 -3.09 -19.47
CA GLY A 296 15.87 -2.17 -20.59
C GLY A 296 15.44 -0.74 -20.28
N PRO A 297 15.66 0.16 -21.24
CA PRO A 297 15.56 1.59 -20.96
C PRO A 297 14.19 2.22 -21.22
N GLN A 298 13.29 1.67 -22.04
CA GLN A 298 12.35 2.55 -22.71
C GLN A 298 10.92 2.06 -22.93
N PHE A 299 10.62 0.79 -22.78
CA PHE A 299 9.25 0.33 -22.99
C PHE A 299 8.50 0.29 -21.67
N GLY A 300 7.49 1.14 -21.54
CA GLY A 300 6.60 1.16 -20.39
C GLY A 300 5.16 0.90 -20.82
N ASP A 301 4.54 -0.13 -20.23
CA ASP A 301 3.11 -0.38 -20.35
C ASP A 301 2.62 -0.96 -19.02
N VAL A 302 1.76 -0.21 -18.35
CA VAL A 302 1.13 -0.66 -17.11
C VAL A 302 -0.37 -0.58 -17.34
N CYS A 303 -0.97 -1.73 -17.59
CA CYS A 303 -2.40 -1.80 -17.89
C CYS A 303 -3.02 -3.13 -17.47
N CYS A 304 -4.34 -3.12 -17.36
CA CYS A 304 -5.17 -4.31 -17.26
C CYS A 304 -6.27 -4.30 -18.32
N ARG A 305 -6.60 -5.51 -18.84
CA ARG A 305 -7.71 -5.75 -19.75
C ARG A 305 -8.56 -6.88 -19.20
N PHE A 306 -9.87 -6.73 -19.26
CA PHE A 306 -10.84 -7.75 -18.92
C PHE A 306 -11.77 -7.98 -20.10
N LEU A 307 -11.82 -9.20 -20.60
CA LEU A 307 -12.66 -9.60 -21.71
C LEU A 307 -13.87 -10.36 -21.17
N GLY A 308 -15.04 -9.92 -21.53
CA GLY A 308 -16.30 -10.52 -21.10
C GLY A 308 -17.17 -10.91 -22.29
N THR A 309 -18.29 -11.55 -22.00
CA THR A 309 -19.23 -12.07 -23.03
C THR A 309 -19.97 -10.98 -23.79
N LYS A 310 -20.00 -9.72 -23.27
CA LYS A 310 -20.73 -8.58 -23.87
C LYS A 310 -19.84 -7.38 -24.18
N GLY A 311 -18.54 -7.49 -23.92
CA GLY A 311 -17.61 -6.41 -24.17
C GLY A 311 -16.26 -6.62 -23.48
N PHE A 312 -15.46 -5.57 -23.44
CA PHE A 312 -14.20 -5.58 -22.74
C PHE A 312 -13.93 -4.25 -22.04
N ALA A 313 -13.12 -4.30 -21.01
CA ALA A 313 -12.61 -3.15 -20.27
C ALA A 313 -11.11 -3.06 -20.38
N GLU A 314 -10.57 -1.84 -20.44
CA GLU A 314 -9.14 -1.58 -20.46
C GLU A 314 -8.83 -0.35 -19.60
N ALA A 315 -7.74 -0.43 -18.82
CA ALA A 315 -7.26 0.68 -18.00
C ALA A 315 -5.74 0.75 -18.02
N HIS A 316 -5.22 1.95 -18.26
CA HIS A 316 -3.78 2.26 -18.28
C HIS A 316 -3.41 3.26 -17.19
N TYR A 317 -2.18 3.20 -16.69
CA TYR A 317 -1.64 4.20 -15.75
C TYR A 317 -1.57 5.58 -16.38
N SER A 318 -1.10 5.66 -17.59
CA SER A 318 -0.88 6.91 -18.35
C SER A 318 -1.79 7.00 -19.57
N GLY A 319 -3.01 6.52 -19.47
CA GLY A 319 -3.92 6.45 -20.61
C GLY A 319 -5.38 6.40 -20.21
N GLY A 320 -6.22 6.10 -21.18
CA GLY A 320 -7.66 5.98 -20.98
C GLY A 320 -8.02 4.80 -20.07
N VAL A 321 -9.16 4.94 -19.43
CA VAL A 321 -9.85 3.88 -18.71
C VAL A 321 -11.25 3.81 -19.29
N PHE A 322 -11.60 2.70 -19.95
CA PHE A 322 -12.83 2.60 -20.73
C PHE A 322 -13.38 1.17 -20.82
N ILE A 323 -14.66 1.08 -21.19
CA ILE A 323 -15.36 -0.14 -21.54
C ILE A 323 -15.90 0.00 -22.96
N LYS A 324 -15.76 -1.04 -23.78
CA LYS A 324 -16.34 -1.15 -25.13
C LYS A 324 -17.16 -2.42 -25.23
N GLY A 325 -18.23 -2.39 -26.00
CA GLY A 325 -19.18 -3.49 -26.20
C GLY A 325 -20.61 -3.03 -26.11
N GLU A 326 -21.51 -3.87 -25.57
CA GLU A 326 -22.96 -3.56 -25.49
C GLU A 326 -23.24 -2.35 -24.57
N ASN A 327 -22.49 -2.17 -23.48
CA ASN A 327 -22.66 -1.09 -22.50
C ASN A 327 -21.38 -0.27 -22.39
N PRO A 328 -21.07 0.58 -23.37
CA PRO A 328 -19.81 1.31 -23.40
C PRO A 328 -19.75 2.38 -22.31
N TRP A 329 -18.55 2.62 -21.81
CA TRP A 329 -18.26 3.66 -20.84
C TRP A 329 -16.82 4.18 -21.05
N ASP A 330 -16.60 5.44 -20.76
CA ASP A 330 -15.28 6.07 -20.80
C ASP A 330 -15.14 7.00 -19.60
N SER A 331 -13.97 6.96 -18.95
CA SER A 331 -13.65 7.84 -17.83
C SER A 331 -13.45 9.31 -18.23
N GLY A 332 -13.30 9.58 -19.53
CA GLY A 332 -12.93 10.90 -20.04
C GLY A 332 -11.45 11.27 -19.87
N ILE A 333 -10.63 10.37 -19.34
CA ILE A 333 -9.19 10.60 -19.20
C ILE A 333 -8.49 10.30 -20.52
N ALA A 334 -7.95 11.31 -21.15
CA ALA A 334 -7.14 11.16 -22.36
C ALA A 334 -5.75 10.59 -22.01
N LYS A 335 -5.15 9.90 -22.98
CA LYS A 335 -3.72 9.55 -22.90
C LYS A 335 -2.93 10.86 -22.91
N GLY A 336 -2.17 11.11 -21.85
CA GLY A 336 -1.31 12.28 -21.70
C GLY A 336 0.17 11.89 -21.66
N ASP A 337 1.03 12.78 -22.05
CA ASP A 337 2.46 12.66 -21.78
C ASP A 337 2.68 13.01 -20.31
N SER A 338 3.30 12.10 -19.56
CA SER A 338 3.67 12.35 -18.18
C SER A 338 4.68 13.49 -18.10
N LYS A 339 4.40 14.48 -17.25
CA LYS A 339 5.31 15.59 -16.95
C LYS A 339 6.11 15.34 -15.67
N LEU A 340 5.97 14.14 -15.09
CA LEU A 340 6.64 13.78 -13.86
C LEU A 340 8.12 13.53 -14.09
N THR A 341 8.94 13.97 -13.12
CA THR A 341 10.38 13.67 -13.13
C THR A 341 10.62 12.18 -12.81
N PRO A 342 11.80 11.62 -13.17
CA PRO A 342 12.15 10.24 -12.79
C PRO A 342 12.09 10.01 -11.28
N GLU A 343 12.45 11.02 -10.47
CA GLU A 343 12.41 10.94 -9.00
C GLU A 343 10.95 10.88 -8.50
N GLN A 344 10.03 11.63 -9.10
CA GLN A 344 8.61 11.59 -8.78
C GLN A 344 8.00 10.23 -9.15
N GLN A 345 8.35 9.70 -10.32
CA GLN A 345 7.92 8.36 -10.75
C GLN A 345 8.46 7.27 -9.81
N ALA A 346 9.74 7.36 -9.42
CA ALA A 346 10.35 6.44 -8.47
C ALA A 346 9.72 6.53 -7.06
N ALA A 347 9.17 7.69 -6.69
CA ALA A 347 8.40 7.88 -5.46
C ALA A 347 6.95 7.36 -5.56
N GLY A 348 6.54 6.84 -6.73
CA GLY A 348 5.19 6.32 -6.98
C GLY A 348 4.15 7.41 -7.15
N ILE A 349 4.56 8.60 -7.59
CA ILE A 349 3.65 9.67 -7.99
C ILE A 349 3.24 9.42 -9.44
N PHE A 350 1.96 9.53 -9.74
CA PHE A 350 1.39 9.33 -11.07
C PHE A 350 0.46 10.48 -11.44
N ASP A 351 0.30 10.70 -12.72
CA ASP A 351 -0.67 11.63 -13.31
C ASP A 351 -1.72 10.86 -14.13
N SER A 352 -2.52 11.56 -14.93
CA SER A 352 -3.53 10.95 -15.80
C SER A 352 -4.57 10.13 -15.02
N SER A 353 -4.73 8.84 -15.30
CA SER A 353 -5.74 7.98 -14.67
C SER A 353 -5.55 7.73 -13.17
N LEU A 354 -4.39 8.06 -12.63
CA LEU A 354 -4.06 7.92 -11.20
C LEU A 354 -3.87 9.26 -10.47
N HIS A 355 -4.19 10.39 -11.09
CA HIS A 355 -3.92 11.72 -10.55
C HIS A 355 -4.53 12.00 -9.17
N ASP A 356 -5.67 11.39 -8.87
CA ASP A 356 -6.40 11.53 -7.60
C ASP A 356 -6.24 10.33 -6.64
N ALA A 357 -5.47 9.33 -7.04
CA ALA A 357 -5.36 8.06 -6.31
C ALA A 357 -4.78 8.22 -4.90
N ASP A 358 -3.63 8.88 -4.77
CA ASP A 358 -2.99 9.12 -3.47
C ASP A 358 -3.83 10.08 -2.60
N PRO A 359 -4.28 11.25 -3.08
CA PRO A 359 -5.16 12.13 -2.31
C PRO A 359 -6.42 11.44 -1.79
N ASN A 360 -7.12 10.67 -2.62
CA ASN A 360 -8.36 9.98 -2.22
C ASN A 360 -8.08 8.89 -1.18
N LYS A 361 -7.02 8.11 -1.34
CA LYS A 361 -6.61 7.07 -0.41
C LYS A 361 -6.28 7.64 0.97
N GLU A 362 -5.48 8.67 0.99
CA GLU A 362 -5.02 9.33 2.22
C GLU A 362 -6.18 10.00 2.94
N LYS A 363 -7.06 10.67 2.17
CA LYS A 363 -8.29 11.24 2.69
C LYS A 363 -9.20 10.16 3.28
N SER A 364 -9.39 9.03 2.60
CA SER A 364 -10.17 7.90 3.10
C SER A 364 -9.64 7.38 4.44
N PHE A 365 -8.31 7.24 4.57
CA PHE A 365 -7.68 6.83 5.82
C PHE A 365 -7.96 7.82 6.96
N ILE A 366 -7.71 9.12 6.76
CA ILE A 366 -7.89 10.14 7.80
C ILE A 366 -9.37 10.32 8.15
N ASP A 367 -10.27 10.34 7.15
CA ASP A 367 -11.71 10.43 7.38
C ASP A 367 -12.25 9.25 8.21
N SER A 368 -11.70 8.04 7.99
CA SER A 368 -12.07 6.86 8.75
C SER A 368 -11.70 6.98 10.25
N ILE A 369 -10.55 7.59 10.52
CA ILE A 369 -10.09 7.87 11.90
C ILE A 369 -10.99 8.90 12.56
N VAL A 370 -11.21 10.02 11.88
CA VAL A 370 -11.97 11.16 12.43
C VAL A 370 -13.44 10.79 12.65
N SER A 371 -14.03 10.03 11.73
CA SER A 371 -15.44 9.61 11.84
C SER A 371 -15.66 8.42 12.78
N GLY A 372 -14.61 7.70 13.17
CA GLY A 372 -14.73 6.44 13.92
C GLY A 372 -15.28 5.26 13.10
N LYS A 373 -15.41 5.42 11.77
CA LYS A 373 -15.79 4.35 10.84
C LYS A 373 -14.52 3.68 10.32
N TYR A 374 -13.95 2.83 11.16
CA TYR A 374 -12.64 2.25 10.91
C TYR A 374 -12.62 1.33 9.70
N LEU A 375 -11.54 1.42 8.93
CA LEU A 375 -11.25 0.58 7.77
C LEU A 375 -10.30 -0.56 8.16
N ASN A 376 -10.49 -1.74 7.57
CA ASN A 376 -9.56 -2.86 7.73
C ASN A 376 -9.33 -3.53 6.38
N GLU A 377 -8.17 -3.25 5.79
CA GLU A 377 -7.77 -3.76 4.47
C GLU A 377 -6.73 -4.87 4.55
N THR A 378 -6.43 -5.38 5.76
CA THR A 378 -5.39 -6.39 5.97
C THR A 378 -5.64 -7.67 5.18
N ARG A 379 -6.88 -8.13 5.12
CA ARG A 379 -7.24 -9.35 4.38
C ARG A 379 -7.07 -9.15 2.88
N SER A 380 -7.65 -8.11 2.29
CA SER A 380 -7.52 -7.85 0.86
C SER A 380 -6.08 -7.57 0.44
N GLY A 381 -5.31 -6.85 1.29
CA GLY A 381 -3.89 -6.60 1.06
C GLY A 381 -3.05 -7.88 1.11
N ALA A 382 -3.35 -8.76 2.05
CA ALA A 382 -2.71 -10.07 2.15
C ALA A 382 -3.07 -10.97 0.95
N ASP A 383 -4.33 -11.03 0.56
CA ASP A 383 -4.78 -11.85 -0.57
C ASP A 383 -4.10 -11.42 -1.88
N SER A 384 -3.96 -10.10 -2.13
CA SER A 384 -3.24 -9.60 -3.32
C SER A 384 -1.73 -9.88 -3.25
N THR A 385 -1.15 -9.81 -2.06
CA THR A 385 0.26 -10.18 -1.86
C THR A 385 0.48 -11.68 -2.04
N LEU A 386 -0.41 -12.51 -1.50
CA LEU A 386 -0.37 -13.98 -1.66
C LEU A 386 -0.59 -14.41 -3.12
N ALA A 387 -1.45 -13.73 -3.87
CA ALA A 387 -1.62 -13.98 -5.30
C ALA A 387 -0.32 -13.74 -6.08
N ALA A 388 0.39 -12.65 -5.77
CA ALA A 388 1.71 -12.38 -6.36
C ALA A 388 2.75 -13.43 -5.92
N ILE A 389 2.75 -13.86 -4.66
CA ILE A 389 3.62 -14.93 -4.15
C ILE A 389 3.30 -16.26 -4.84
N LEU A 390 2.03 -16.59 -5.06
CA LEU A 390 1.62 -17.81 -5.76
C LEU A 390 2.26 -17.89 -7.15
N GLY A 391 2.18 -16.81 -7.91
CA GLY A 391 2.84 -16.73 -9.22
C GLY A 391 4.36 -16.82 -9.15
N ARG A 392 4.97 -16.13 -8.17
CA ARG A 392 6.41 -16.19 -7.94
C ARG A 392 6.89 -17.60 -7.62
N GLU A 393 6.25 -18.27 -6.68
CA GLU A 393 6.65 -19.60 -6.23
C GLU A 393 6.44 -20.65 -7.32
N SER A 394 5.34 -20.56 -8.08
CA SER A 394 5.12 -21.41 -9.25
C SER A 394 6.27 -21.28 -10.26
N ALA A 395 6.68 -20.05 -10.58
CA ALA A 395 7.78 -19.79 -11.52
C ALA A 395 9.13 -20.28 -10.99
N LEU A 396 9.43 -20.04 -9.71
CA LEU A 396 10.69 -20.48 -9.07
C LEU A 396 10.80 -22.01 -9.01
N GLN A 397 9.71 -22.68 -8.66
CA GLN A 397 9.66 -24.15 -8.55
C GLN A 397 9.42 -24.84 -9.90
N LYS A 398 9.12 -24.06 -10.96
CA LYS A 398 8.84 -24.56 -12.33
C LYS A 398 7.71 -25.60 -12.35
N LYS A 399 6.68 -25.37 -11.56
CA LYS A 399 5.50 -26.25 -11.46
C LYS A 399 4.23 -25.45 -11.28
N GLU A 400 3.10 -26.05 -11.63
CA GLU A 400 1.79 -25.54 -11.18
C GLU A 400 1.73 -25.56 -9.66
N MET A 401 1.13 -24.50 -9.09
CA MET A 401 0.95 -24.35 -7.65
C MET A 401 -0.48 -23.92 -7.34
N ASN A 402 -1.10 -24.61 -6.39
CA ASN A 402 -2.42 -24.27 -5.91
C ASN A 402 -2.37 -23.30 -4.72
N TRP A 403 -3.42 -22.50 -4.57
CA TRP A 403 -3.57 -21.56 -3.48
C TRP A 403 -3.45 -22.21 -2.10
N GLU A 404 -4.17 -23.33 -1.90
CA GLU A 404 -4.16 -24.05 -0.61
C GLU A 404 -2.77 -24.62 -0.29
N GLU A 405 -2.04 -25.14 -1.30
CA GLU A 405 -0.66 -25.60 -1.15
C GLU A 405 0.25 -24.45 -0.71
N LEU A 406 0.10 -23.29 -1.32
CA LEU A 406 0.88 -22.10 -0.94
C LEU A 406 0.61 -21.71 0.52
N ILE A 407 -0.66 -21.58 0.91
CA ILE A 407 -1.03 -21.16 2.26
C ILE A 407 -0.53 -22.18 3.30
N ALA A 408 -0.68 -23.47 3.01
CA ALA A 408 -0.21 -24.54 3.89
C ALA A 408 1.31 -24.56 4.07
N SER A 409 2.07 -24.09 3.09
CA SER A 409 3.54 -24.04 3.15
C SER A 409 4.05 -23.16 4.28
N ASN A 410 3.29 -22.12 4.65
CA ASN A 410 3.70 -21.07 5.59
C ASN A 410 5.15 -20.61 5.39
N GLN A 411 5.56 -20.58 4.10
CA GLN A 411 6.93 -20.25 3.68
C GLN A 411 7.38 -18.91 4.29
N LYS A 412 8.62 -18.89 4.75
CA LYS A 412 9.29 -17.72 5.31
C LYS A 412 10.59 -17.47 4.57
N LEU A 413 10.82 -16.22 4.19
CA LEU A 413 12.09 -15.76 3.64
C LEU A 413 12.94 -15.15 4.76
N ASP A 414 14.23 -15.48 4.77
CA ASP A 414 15.20 -14.89 5.71
C ASP A 414 15.93 -13.73 5.02
N PRO A 415 15.78 -12.49 5.49
CA PRO A 415 16.49 -11.34 4.94
C PRO A 415 18.01 -11.41 5.16
N LYS A 416 18.49 -12.23 6.11
CA LYS A 416 19.91 -12.38 6.48
C LYS A 416 20.57 -11.03 6.70
N LEU A 417 19.99 -10.20 7.55
CA LEU A 417 20.46 -8.88 7.91
C LEU A 417 20.67 -8.78 9.42
N ASP A 418 21.76 -8.12 9.81
CA ASP A 418 21.98 -7.71 11.20
C ASP A 418 21.76 -6.20 11.34
N LEU A 419 20.53 -5.83 11.74
CA LEU A 419 20.15 -4.43 11.89
C LEU A 419 20.75 -3.76 13.12
N THR A 420 21.28 -4.53 14.10
CA THR A 420 21.89 -3.96 15.32
C THR A 420 23.16 -3.16 15.02
N LYS A 421 23.80 -3.43 13.89
CA LYS A 421 24.96 -2.67 13.39
C LYS A 421 24.66 -1.18 13.15
N PHE A 422 23.39 -0.81 13.02
CA PHE A 422 22.95 0.57 12.78
C PHE A 422 22.49 1.28 14.05
N ASP A 423 22.52 0.61 15.19
CA ASP A 423 22.24 1.22 16.48
C ASP A 423 23.43 2.11 16.87
N LYS A 424 23.14 3.34 17.29
CA LYS A 424 24.20 4.20 17.84
C LYS A 424 24.63 3.64 19.18
N VAL A 425 25.95 3.45 19.34
CA VAL A 425 26.59 3.16 20.62
C VAL A 425 26.44 4.36 21.56
#